data_7110e920a78896d4bd02d770f292e3c5
#
_entry.id   7110e920a78896d4bd02d770f292e3c5
#
_cell.length_a   1.000
_cell.length_b   1.000
_cell.length_c   1.000
_cell.angle_alpha   90.00
_cell.angle_beta   90.00
_cell.angle_gamma   90.00
#
_symmetry.space_group_name_H-M   'P 1'
#
loop_
_entity.id
_entity.type
_entity.pdbx_description
1 polymer ?
#
loop_
_entity_poly.entity_id
_entity_poly.type
_entity_poly.pdbx_seq_one_letter_code
_entity_poly.pdbx_strand_id
1 'polypeptide(L)'
;MITSSKKISTHFHSTEFKCKCGCNKIYIDEGVVNNLERLFSKLNASKCIVSSGYRCSKHDKNVGGNGYGQHTKGLATDCIYYDKENRPIPSKVVICVAYDMDLFNGMAKINDNYSHLDNRVSGSYRGDETRGNSSYWTNPYTYFGVSKNEVEKYIGGTTTNGYYAKYIGTSGSIVDALRSIGVNSSFSNRKIIATNNGINNYSGTASQNIKLLNLLKQGKLKK
;
A
#
# COMPACT_ATOMS: atom_id res chain seq x y z
N MET A 1 5.19 -7.78 -16.40
CA MET A 1 6.11 -6.61 -16.54
C MET A 1 5.58 -5.66 -17.61
N ILE A 2 5.57 -4.37 -17.32
CA ILE A 2 5.14 -3.30 -18.23
C ILE A 2 6.39 -2.63 -18.80
N THR A 3 6.49 -2.55 -20.12
CA THR A 3 7.70 -2.07 -20.84
C THR A 3 7.42 -0.93 -21.81
N SER A 4 6.16 -0.51 -21.96
CA SER A 4 5.74 0.53 -22.89
C SER A 4 4.97 1.65 -22.20
N SER A 5 4.91 2.82 -22.84
CA SER A 5 4.16 3.98 -22.36
C SER A 5 2.66 3.72 -22.47
N LYS A 6 1.96 3.63 -21.35
CA LYS A 6 0.50 3.49 -21.27
C LYS A 6 -0.03 3.85 -19.88
N LYS A 7 -1.32 4.15 -19.77
CA LYS A 7 -2.03 4.16 -18.48
C LYS A 7 -2.07 2.72 -17.96
N ILE A 8 -1.63 2.50 -16.73
CA ILE A 8 -1.45 1.15 -16.16
C ILE A 8 -2.39 0.87 -14.99
N SER A 9 -2.97 1.92 -14.41
CA SER A 9 -3.98 1.80 -13.35
C SER A 9 -4.77 3.10 -13.23
N THR A 10 -5.63 3.23 -12.22
CA THR A 10 -6.45 4.43 -12.03
C THR A 10 -5.59 5.67 -11.81
N HIS A 11 -4.53 5.58 -11.03
CA HIS A 11 -3.73 6.73 -10.61
C HIS A 11 -2.32 6.76 -11.22
N PHE A 12 -1.89 5.69 -11.92
CA PHE A 12 -0.53 5.59 -12.43
C PHE A 12 -0.45 5.44 -13.95
N HIS A 13 0.56 6.10 -14.52
CA HIS A 13 1.02 5.93 -15.89
C HIS A 13 2.42 5.33 -15.89
N SER A 14 2.71 4.42 -16.80
CA SER A 14 4.00 3.69 -16.82
C SER A 14 5.22 4.58 -16.97
N THR A 15 5.07 5.75 -17.57
CA THR A 15 6.16 6.73 -17.73
C THR A 15 6.66 7.31 -16.42
N GLU A 16 5.87 7.25 -15.34
CA GLU A 16 6.30 7.66 -14.00
C GLU A 16 7.41 6.76 -13.46
N PHE A 17 7.41 5.49 -13.90
CA PHE A 17 8.40 4.48 -13.51
C PHE A 17 9.60 4.37 -14.44
N LYS A 18 9.72 5.20 -15.46
CA LYS A 18 10.84 5.15 -16.41
C LYS A 18 12.17 5.48 -15.76
N CYS A 19 13.24 4.90 -16.29
CA CYS A 19 14.59 5.23 -15.87
C CYS A 19 14.92 6.71 -16.12
N LYS A 20 15.43 7.39 -15.10
CA LYS A 20 15.69 8.85 -15.13
C LYS A 20 17.06 9.24 -15.71
N CYS A 21 17.85 8.29 -16.22
CA CYS A 21 19.16 8.59 -16.83
C CYS A 21 19.08 9.08 -18.29
N GLY A 22 17.88 9.28 -18.83
CA GLY A 22 17.69 9.65 -20.25
C GLY A 22 17.59 8.46 -21.21
N CYS A 23 17.80 7.20 -20.76
CA CYS A 23 17.65 6.03 -21.63
C CYS A 23 16.19 5.69 -21.98
N ASN A 24 15.22 6.36 -21.36
CA ASN A 24 13.78 6.23 -21.58
C ASN A 24 13.21 4.82 -21.38
N LYS A 25 13.96 3.88 -20.80
CA LYS A 25 13.49 2.52 -20.55
C LYS A 25 12.41 2.51 -19.46
N ILE A 26 11.32 1.82 -19.75
CA ILE A 26 10.23 1.51 -18.81
C ILE A 26 10.30 0.01 -18.53
N TYR A 27 10.32 -0.36 -17.25
CA TYR A 27 10.29 -1.75 -16.82
C TYR A 27 9.76 -1.81 -15.40
N ILE A 28 8.48 -2.16 -15.22
CA ILE A 28 7.83 -2.19 -13.90
C ILE A 28 6.91 -3.40 -13.80
N ASP A 29 6.93 -4.03 -12.64
CA ASP A 29 6.07 -5.16 -12.31
C ASP A 29 4.63 -4.70 -12.04
N GLU A 30 3.65 -5.42 -12.58
CA GLU A 30 2.23 -5.11 -12.37
C GLU A 30 1.81 -5.29 -10.92
N GLY A 31 2.41 -6.22 -10.19
CA GLY A 31 2.15 -6.44 -8.77
C GLY A 31 2.59 -5.24 -7.92
N VAL A 32 3.70 -4.58 -8.27
CA VAL A 32 4.12 -3.33 -7.63
C VAL A 32 3.05 -2.25 -7.82
N VAL A 33 2.60 -2.05 -9.07
CA VAL A 33 1.55 -1.05 -9.38
C VAL A 33 0.25 -1.35 -8.63
N ASN A 34 -0.18 -2.60 -8.61
CA ASN A 34 -1.39 -3.03 -7.90
C ASN A 34 -1.28 -2.77 -6.38
N ASN A 35 -0.12 -3.02 -5.79
CA ASN A 35 0.12 -2.74 -4.38
C ASN A 35 0.16 -1.25 -4.08
N LEU A 36 0.73 -0.43 -4.97
CA LEU A 36 0.69 1.03 -4.85
C LEU A 36 -0.75 1.57 -4.92
N GLU A 37 -1.59 1.05 -5.80
CA GLU A 37 -3.03 1.42 -5.88
C GLU A 37 -3.80 1.04 -4.61
N ARG A 38 -3.55 -0.14 -4.06
CA ARG A 38 -4.15 -0.58 -2.81
C ARG A 38 -3.73 0.33 -1.65
N LEU A 39 -2.45 0.67 -1.60
CA LEU A 39 -1.91 1.60 -0.61
C LEU A 39 -2.46 3.01 -0.79
N PHE A 40 -2.56 3.50 -2.03
CA PHE A 40 -3.17 4.77 -2.39
C PHE A 40 -4.61 4.88 -1.85
N SER A 41 -5.41 3.85 -2.10
CA SER A 41 -6.80 3.78 -1.64
C SER A 41 -6.88 3.71 -0.11
N LYS A 42 -6.01 2.92 0.53
CA LYS A 42 -6.00 2.77 1.99
C LYS A 42 -5.58 4.04 2.70
N LEU A 43 -4.58 4.75 2.18
CA LEU A 43 -4.13 6.05 2.69
C LEU A 43 -5.10 7.19 2.39
N ASN A 44 -6.23 6.93 1.72
CA ASN A 44 -7.12 7.99 1.23
C ASN A 44 -6.36 9.13 0.53
N ALA A 45 -5.32 8.75 -0.21
CA ALA A 45 -4.41 9.70 -0.81
C ALA A 45 -5.09 10.53 -1.92
N SER A 46 -4.61 11.74 -2.15
CA SER A 46 -5.01 12.58 -3.29
C SER A 46 -4.07 12.40 -4.48
N LYS A 47 -2.81 12.08 -4.19
CA LYS A 47 -1.73 11.99 -5.18
C LYS A 47 -0.62 11.06 -4.67
N CYS A 48 0.05 10.38 -5.59
CA CYS A 48 1.33 9.71 -5.35
C CYS A 48 2.33 10.20 -6.41
N ILE A 49 3.54 10.55 -5.98
CA ILE A 49 4.65 10.92 -6.86
C ILE A 49 5.70 9.82 -6.80
N VAL A 50 5.99 9.21 -7.94
CA VAL A 50 7.09 8.25 -8.10
C VAL A 50 8.38 9.01 -8.34
N SER A 51 9.25 9.08 -7.33
CA SER A 51 10.56 9.73 -7.45
C SER A 51 11.58 8.83 -8.14
N SER A 52 11.46 7.51 -8.00
CA SER A 52 12.29 6.52 -8.69
C SER A 52 11.51 5.23 -8.90
N GLY A 53 11.41 4.79 -10.15
CA GLY A 53 10.90 3.48 -10.53
C GLY A 53 12.02 2.59 -11.02
N TYR A 54 11.97 2.17 -12.29
CA TYR A 54 13.04 1.40 -12.91
C TYR A 54 14.34 2.20 -13.00
N ARG A 55 15.45 1.54 -12.71
CA ARG A 55 16.81 2.03 -12.96
C ARG A 55 17.54 1.03 -13.84
N CYS A 56 18.08 1.45 -14.98
CA CYS A 56 19.02 0.60 -15.70
C CYS A 56 20.29 0.41 -14.83
N SER A 57 21.04 -0.68 -15.05
CA SER A 57 22.20 -1.03 -14.22
C SER A 57 23.21 0.13 -14.10
N LYS A 58 23.46 0.86 -15.21
CA LYS A 58 24.35 2.03 -15.22
C LYS A 58 23.83 3.16 -14.32
N HIS A 59 22.52 3.47 -14.42
CA HIS A 59 21.91 4.51 -13.60
C HIS A 59 21.92 4.14 -12.11
N ASP A 60 21.56 2.89 -11.80
CA ASP A 60 21.56 2.42 -10.42
C ASP A 60 22.93 2.56 -9.76
N LYS A 61 24.01 2.18 -10.46
CA LYS A 61 25.40 2.38 -9.99
C LYS A 61 25.74 3.86 -9.78
N ASN A 62 25.29 4.73 -10.69
CA ASN A 62 25.57 6.17 -10.60
C ASN A 62 24.89 6.85 -9.40
N VAL A 63 23.80 6.26 -8.88
CA VAL A 63 23.08 6.78 -7.70
C VAL A 63 23.36 5.96 -6.42
N GLY A 64 24.48 5.21 -6.40
CA GLY A 64 24.95 4.50 -5.21
C GLY A 64 24.45 3.06 -5.06
N GLY A 65 23.71 2.53 -6.02
CA GLY A 65 23.31 1.13 -6.04
C GLY A 65 24.40 0.19 -6.57
N ASN A 66 24.13 -1.11 -6.48
CA ASN A 66 25.07 -2.15 -6.94
C ASN A 66 24.89 -2.54 -8.43
N GLY A 67 23.86 -2.01 -9.11
CA GLY A 67 23.54 -2.27 -10.52
C GLY A 67 22.65 -3.49 -10.76
N TYR A 68 22.17 -4.18 -9.71
CA TYR A 68 21.28 -5.34 -9.80
C TYR A 68 20.26 -5.42 -8.63
N GLY A 69 19.99 -4.29 -7.99
CA GLY A 69 18.96 -4.14 -6.94
C GLY A 69 17.54 -4.28 -7.46
N GLN A 70 16.54 -4.07 -6.59
CA GLN A 70 15.13 -4.27 -6.93
C GLN A 70 14.63 -3.27 -8.00
N HIS A 71 15.17 -2.05 -8.01
CA HIS A 71 14.90 -1.06 -9.07
C HIS A 71 15.32 -1.55 -10.45
N THR A 72 16.47 -2.25 -10.55
CA THR A 72 16.94 -2.77 -11.84
C THR A 72 16.14 -3.96 -12.35
N LYS A 73 15.39 -4.61 -11.46
CA LYS A 73 14.48 -5.72 -11.77
C LYS A 73 13.05 -5.24 -12.05
N GLY A 74 12.79 -3.93 -11.93
CA GLY A 74 11.44 -3.39 -12.04
C GLY A 74 10.51 -3.78 -10.88
N LEU A 75 11.07 -4.19 -9.75
CA LEU A 75 10.32 -4.66 -8.59
C LEU A 75 10.21 -3.61 -7.48
N ALA A 76 10.77 -2.42 -7.66
CA ALA A 76 10.82 -1.39 -6.63
C ALA A 76 10.38 -0.03 -7.12
N THR A 77 9.90 0.77 -6.16
CA THR A 77 9.63 2.19 -6.34
C THR A 77 10.00 2.98 -5.08
N ASP A 78 10.50 4.20 -5.30
CA ASP A 78 10.61 5.23 -4.28
C ASP A 78 9.51 6.24 -4.54
N CYS A 79 8.65 6.49 -3.55
CA CYS A 79 7.48 7.35 -3.76
C CYS A 79 7.10 8.15 -2.51
N ILE A 80 6.30 9.19 -2.75
CA ILE A 80 5.67 10.03 -1.73
C ILE A 80 4.17 10.09 -1.99
N TYR A 81 3.38 9.87 -0.94
CA TYR A 81 1.92 10.03 -0.97
C TYR A 81 1.50 11.36 -0.35
N TYR A 82 0.42 11.92 -0.84
CA TYR A 82 -0.16 13.18 -0.34
C TYR A 82 -1.60 12.96 0.14
N ASP A 83 -1.96 13.64 1.21
CA ASP A 83 -3.34 13.65 1.71
C ASP A 83 -4.27 14.57 0.86
N LYS A 84 -5.53 14.70 1.27
CA LYS A 84 -6.52 15.52 0.55
C LYS A 84 -6.23 17.02 0.63
N GLU A 85 -5.47 17.47 1.58
CA GLU A 85 -4.99 18.84 1.75
C GLU A 85 -3.67 19.09 1.02
N ASN A 86 -3.24 18.12 0.18
CA ASN A 86 -1.98 18.15 -0.58
C ASN A 86 -0.73 18.28 0.30
N ARG A 87 -0.77 17.73 1.52
CA ARG A 87 0.37 17.62 2.42
C ARG A 87 1.01 16.23 2.28
N PRO A 88 2.35 16.10 2.34
CA PRO A 88 2.99 14.81 2.34
C PRO A 88 2.51 13.95 3.51
N ILE A 89 2.11 12.72 3.23
CA ILE A 89 1.86 11.71 4.26
C ILE A 89 3.24 11.21 4.74
N PRO A 90 3.54 11.26 6.05
CA PRO A 90 4.84 10.85 6.55
C PRO A 90 5.20 9.42 6.14
N SER A 91 6.43 9.21 5.66
CA SER A 91 6.89 7.89 5.19
C SER A 91 6.74 6.80 6.24
N LYS A 92 6.95 7.10 7.53
CA LYS A 92 6.72 6.19 8.65
C LYS A 92 5.26 5.70 8.73
N VAL A 93 4.29 6.56 8.40
CA VAL A 93 2.85 6.20 8.33
C VAL A 93 2.59 5.32 7.11
N VAL A 94 3.12 5.70 5.94
CA VAL A 94 3.03 4.92 4.70
C VAL A 94 3.54 3.49 4.92
N ILE A 95 4.70 3.35 5.58
CA ILE A 95 5.30 2.04 5.91
C ILE A 95 4.42 1.24 6.89
N CYS A 96 3.88 1.87 7.94
CA CYS A 96 2.98 1.19 8.88
C CYS A 96 1.72 0.65 8.17
N VAL A 97 1.13 1.44 7.29
CA VAL A 97 -0.05 1.01 6.51
C VAL A 97 0.31 -0.11 5.53
N ALA A 98 1.42 0.01 4.81
CA ALA A 98 1.89 -1.03 3.89
C ALA A 98 2.21 -2.34 4.63
N TYR A 99 2.77 -2.26 5.82
CA TYR A 99 3.05 -3.39 6.72
C TYR A 99 1.76 -4.07 7.21
N ASP A 100 0.78 -3.31 7.71
CA ASP A 100 -0.50 -3.85 8.17
C ASP A 100 -1.29 -4.55 7.04
N MET A 101 -1.11 -4.11 5.80
CA MET A 101 -1.74 -4.70 4.62
C MET A 101 -0.95 -5.84 3.99
N ASP A 102 0.26 -6.11 4.45
CA ASP A 102 1.20 -7.10 3.89
C ASP A 102 1.38 -6.91 2.37
N LEU A 103 1.67 -5.66 1.96
CA LEU A 103 1.71 -5.32 0.54
C LEU A 103 3.07 -5.57 -0.10
N PHE A 104 4.16 -5.34 0.63
CA PHE A 104 5.50 -5.34 0.07
C PHE A 104 6.45 -6.19 0.92
N ASN A 105 7.32 -6.93 0.25
CA ASN A 105 8.38 -7.71 0.91
C ASN A 105 9.56 -6.82 1.31
N GLY A 106 9.79 -5.72 0.60
CA GLY A 106 10.76 -4.70 0.96
C GLY A 106 10.10 -3.37 1.28
N MET A 107 10.44 -2.78 2.42
CA MET A 107 9.97 -1.46 2.84
C MET A 107 11.09 -0.74 3.59
N ALA A 108 11.37 0.52 3.20
CA ALA A 108 12.33 1.34 3.92
C ALA A 108 11.91 2.81 3.94
N LYS A 109 12.26 3.49 5.03
CA LYS A 109 12.19 4.93 5.14
C LYS A 109 13.43 5.52 4.48
N ILE A 110 13.25 6.26 3.36
CA ILE A 110 14.35 7.00 2.71
C ILE A 110 14.58 8.32 3.45
N ASN A 111 13.51 9.04 3.73
CA ASN A 111 13.47 10.25 4.56
C ASN A 111 12.07 10.43 5.14
N ASP A 112 11.75 11.61 5.69
CA ASP A 112 10.46 11.80 6.35
C ASP A 112 9.25 11.70 5.42
N ASN A 113 9.44 11.88 4.10
CA ASN A 113 8.35 11.86 3.13
C ASN A 113 8.44 10.69 2.15
N TYR A 114 9.64 10.21 1.81
CA TYR A 114 9.83 9.19 0.80
C TYR A 114 9.99 7.80 1.40
N SER A 115 9.29 6.85 0.80
CA SER A 115 9.35 5.43 1.14
C SER A 115 9.88 4.64 -0.04
N HIS A 116 10.80 3.70 0.22
CA HIS A 116 11.14 2.62 -0.69
C HIS A 116 10.19 1.45 -0.47
N LEU A 117 9.57 0.95 -1.54
CA LEU A 117 8.61 -0.15 -1.53
C LEU A 117 8.97 -1.14 -2.62
N ASP A 118 9.14 -2.43 -2.29
CA ASP A 118 9.49 -3.44 -3.29
C ASP A 118 8.82 -4.80 -3.09
N ASN A 119 8.60 -5.50 -4.20
CA ASN A 119 8.06 -6.85 -4.30
C ASN A 119 9.18 -7.89 -4.52
N ARG A 120 10.27 -7.82 -3.74
CA ARG A 120 11.35 -8.82 -3.86
C ARG A 120 10.82 -10.23 -3.74
N VAL A 121 11.35 -11.14 -4.57
CA VAL A 121 10.87 -12.53 -4.67
C VAL A 121 11.27 -13.37 -3.45
N SER A 122 12.40 -13.04 -2.82
CA SER A 122 12.90 -13.78 -1.66
C SER A 122 13.38 -12.86 -0.56
N GLY A 123 13.17 -13.29 0.68
CA GLY A 123 13.53 -12.54 1.87
C GLY A 123 12.68 -11.31 2.10
N SER A 124 13.07 -10.52 3.08
CA SER A 124 12.43 -9.24 3.39
C SER A 124 13.47 -8.15 3.54
N TYR A 125 13.08 -6.88 3.32
CA TYR A 125 13.88 -5.71 3.63
C TYR A 125 13.06 -4.75 4.49
N ARG A 126 13.59 -4.37 5.62
CA ARG A 126 12.94 -3.51 6.61
C ARG A 126 13.96 -2.46 7.06
N GLY A 127 14.12 -1.40 6.27
CA GLY A 127 15.20 -0.44 6.44
C GLY A 127 14.78 0.96 6.93
N ASP A 128 15.76 1.66 7.48
CA ASP A 128 15.69 3.11 7.72
C ASP A 128 16.98 3.72 7.18
N GLU A 129 16.92 4.26 5.97
CA GLU A 129 18.07 4.82 5.26
C GLU A 129 18.55 6.14 5.88
N THR A 130 17.74 6.78 6.74
CA THR A 130 18.18 7.98 7.48
C THR A 130 19.19 7.66 8.57
N ARG A 131 19.29 6.39 8.99
CA ARG A 131 20.19 5.89 10.05
C ARG A 131 21.31 4.98 9.53
N GLY A 132 21.48 4.94 8.20
CA GLY A 132 22.46 4.09 7.53
C GLY A 132 21.97 2.67 7.22
N ASN A 133 22.72 1.96 6.38
CA ASN A 133 22.30 0.68 5.78
C ASN A 133 22.18 -0.50 6.75
N SER A 134 22.52 -0.34 8.02
CA SER A 134 22.45 -1.39 9.05
C SER A 134 21.25 -1.25 10.00
N SER A 135 20.37 -0.26 9.78
CA SER A 135 19.21 -0.04 10.65
C SER A 135 17.99 -0.81 10.12
N TYR A 136 17.72 -1.97 10.73
CA TYR A 136 16.60 -2.82 10.37
C TYR A 136 15.54 -2.83 11.48
N TRP A 137 14.28 -2.88 11.07
CA TRP A 137 13.15 -2.98 11.98
C TRP A 137 12.33 -4.27 11.76
N THR A 138 11.70 -4.76 12.82
CA THR A 138 10.77 -5.90 12.77
C THR A 138 9.32 -5.45 12.83
N ASN A 139 9.05 -4.37 13.59
CA ASN A 139 7.74 -3.76 13.70
C ASN A 139 7.88 -2.23 13.50
N PRO A 140 7.26 -1.65 12.46
CA PRO A 140 7.43 -0.24 12.14
C PRO A 140 6.79 0.69 13.18
N TYR A 141 5.70 0.27 13.81
CA TYR A 141 5.04 1.07 14.86
C TYR A 141 5.96 1.36 16.01
N THR A 142 6.58 0.30 16.55
CA THR A 142 7.52 0.42 17.66
C THR A 142 8.78 1.17 17.25
N TYR A 143 9.33 0.83 16.09
CA TYR A 143 10.60 1.39 15.63
C TYR A 143 10.51 2.89 15.33
N PHE A 144 9.45 3.34 14.64
CA PHE A 144 9.27 4.73 14.26
C PHE A 144 8.48 5.54 15.30
N GLY A 145 8.02 4.92 16.38
CA GLY A 145 7.19 5.59 17.39
C GLY A 145 5.84 6.06 16.86
N VAL A 146 5.24 5.30 15.93
CA VAL A 146 3.95 5.63 15.33
C VAL A 146 2.82 4.97 16.11
N SER A 147 1.81 5.73 16.50
CA SER A 147 0.60 5.17 17.12
C SER A 147 -0.44 4.78 16.07
N LYS A 148 -1.33 3.83 16.42
CA LYS A 148 -2.49 3.50 15.55
C LYS A 148 -3.36 4.73 15.28
N ASN A 149 -3.57 5.59 16.28
CA ASN A 149 -4.32 6.84 16.13
C ASN A 149 -3.66 7.82 15.15
N GLU A 150 -2.33 7.83 15.06
CA GLU A 150 -1.61 8.63 14.06
C GLU A 150 -1.87 8.10 12.65
N VAL A 151 -1.84 6.79 12.47
CA VAL A 151 -2.16 6.14 11.18
C VAL A 151 -3.62 6.40 10.77
N GLU A 152 -4.55 6.32 11.71
CA GLU A 152 -5.98 6.50 11.46
C GLU A 152 -6.33 7.87 10.84
N LYS A 153 -5.51 8.90 11.06
CA LYS A 153 -5.69 10.22 10.42
C LYS A 153 -5.55 10.19 8.90
N TYR A 154 -4.83 9.19 8.37
CA TYR A 154 -4.48 9.10 6.95
C TYR A 154 -5.18 7.95 6.22
N ILE A 155 -5.77 6.98 6.93
CA ILE A 155 -6.40 5.83 6.27
C ILE A 155 -7.84 6.12 5.87
N GLY A 156 -8.15 5.90 4.59
CA GLY A 156 -9.51 5.92 4.07
C GLY A 156 -10.33 4.73 4.58
N GLY A 157 -11.62 4.96 4.78
CA GLY A 157 -12.55 3.91 5.21
C GLY A 157 -12.78 3.84 6.71
N THR A 158 -12.19 4.74 7.50
CA THR A 158 -12.54 4.93 8.91
C THR A 158 -13.34 6.20 9.07
N THR A 159 -14.65 6.10 9.15
CA THR A 159 -15.42 7.15 9.80
C THR A 159 -15.04 7.14 11.28
N THR A 160 -14.95 8.33 11.89
CA THR A 160 -14.61 8.55 13.32
C THR A 160 -15.54 7.84 14.30
N ASN A 161 -16.53 7.09 13.84
CA ASN A 161 -17.63 6.48 14.60
C ASN A 161 -17.53 4.96 14.76
N GLY A 162 -16.36 4.32 14.62
CA GLY A 162 -16.24 2.86 14.80
C GLY A 162 -16.86 1.99 13.67
N TYR A 163 -17.24 2.59 12.54
CA TYR A 163 -17.81 1.92 11.38
C TYR A 163 -16.87 2.02 10.17
N TYR A 164 -16.96 1.04 9.25
CA TYR A 164 -16.32 1.14 7.93
C TYR A 164 -17.05 2.13 7.02
N ALA A 165 -16.31 2.73 6.07
CA ALA A 165 -16.91 3.57 5.04
C ALA A 165 -17.98 2.80 4.26
N LYS A 166 -19.07 3.49 3.92
CA LYS A 166 -20.16 2.92 3.13
C LYS A 166 -19.64 2.46 1.75
N TYR A 167 -19.90 1.20 1.41
CA TYR A 167 -19.59 0.68 0.08
C TYR A 167 -20.67 1.10 -0.92
N ILE A 168 -20.26 1.80 -1.97
CA ILE A 168 -21.17 2.31 -3.04
C ILE A 168 -21.03 1.53 -4.35
N GLY A 169 -20.16 0.52 -4.41
CA GLY A 169 -19.95 -0.30 -5.61
C GLY A 169 -21.04 -1.36 -5.81
N THR A 170 -20.97 -2.05 -6.94
CA THR A 170 -22.00 -3.02 -7.39
C THR A 170 -21.67 -4.47 -7.04
N SER A 171 -20.44 -4.78 -6.55
CA SER A 171 -20.08 -6.18 -6.25
C SER A 171 -21.04 -6.83 -5.25
N GLY A 172 -21.39 -8.09 -5.52
CA GLY A 172 -22.10 -8.98 -4.62
C GLY A 172 -21.21 -9.69 -3.60
N SER A 173 -19.90 -9.43 -3.63
CA SER A 173 -18.90 -10.09 -2.79
C SER A 173 -18.41 -9.17 -1.68
N ILE A 174 -18.52 -9.61 -0.42
CA ILE A 174 -17.92 -8.87 0.72
C ILE A 174 -16.40 -8.77 0.61
N VAL A 175 -15.76 -9.77 0.00
CA VAL A 175 -14.31 -9.79 -0.21
C VAL A 175 -13.89 -8.64 -1.12
N ASP A 176 -14.58 -8.48 -2.25
CA ASP A 176 -14.28 -7.42 -3.22
C ASP A 176 -14.70 -6.06 -2.67
N ALA A 177 -15.82 -5.98 -1.98
CA ALA A 177 -16.30 -4.76 -1.35
C ALA A 177 -15.30 -4.24 -0.28
N LEU A 178 -14.79 -5.12 0.58
CA LEU A 178 -13.76 -4.75 1.56
C LEU A 178 -12.46 -4.32 0.88
N ARG A 179 -12.02 -5.06 -0.14
CA ARG A 179 -10.82 -4.68 -0.92
C ARG A 179 -10.95 -3.30 -1.57
N SER A 180 -12.11 -3.01 -2.14
CA SER A 180 -12.33 -1.73 -2.83
C SER A 180 -12.29 -0.51 -1.91
N ILE A 181 -12.58 -0.70 -0.62
CA ILE A 181 -12.46 0.35 0.42
C ILE A 181 -11.16 0.23 1.23
N GLY A 182 -10.16 -0.51 0.72
CA GLY A 182 -8.85 -0.65 1.35
C GLY A 182 -8.83 -1.45 2.66
N VAL A 183 -9.83 -2.30 2.90
CA VAL A 183 -9.94 -3.14 4.11
C VAL A 183 -9.42 -4.55 3.81
N ASN A 184 -8.63 -5.12 4.74
CA ASN A 184 -8.19 -6.50 4.65
C ASN A 184 -9.39 -7.45 4.57
N SER A 185 -9.51 -8.18 3.48
CA SER A 185 -10.62 -9.09 3.19
C SER A 185 -10.33 -10.56 3.50
N SER A 186 -9.22 -10.87 4.20
CA SER A 186 -8.88 -12.24 4.60
C SER A 186 -9.99 -12.86 5.45
N PHE A 187 -10.04 -14.18 5.48
CA PHE A 187 -11.02 -14.92 6.31
C PHE A 187 -10.89 -14.54 7.79
N SER A 188 -9.65 -14.49 8.31
CA SER A 188 -9.37 -14.13 9.70
C SER A 188 -9.89 -12.73 10.04
N ASN A 189 -9.65 -11.75 9.18
CA ASN A 189 -10.16 -10.39 9.41
C ASN A 189 -11.69 -10.32 9.30
N ARG A 190 -12.30 -11.02 8.33
CA ARG A 190 -13.76 -11.09 8.25
C ARG A 190 -14.40 -11.75 9.47
N LYS A 191 -13.71 -12.72 10.11
CA LYS A 191 -14.16 -13.34 11.36
C LYS A 191 -14.19 -12.32 12.51
N ILE A 192 -13.17 -11.47 12.62
CA ILE A 192 -13.13 -10.38 13.61
C ILE A 192 -14.27 -9.39 13.34
N ILE A 193 -14.41 -8.93 12.09
CA ILE A 193 -15.49 -8.02 11.69
C ILE A 193 -16.87 -8.64 12.00
N ALA A 194 -17.06 -9.92 11.71
CA ALA A 194 -18.31 -10.62 11.97
C ALA A 194 -18.66 -10.63 13.46
N THR A 195 -17.69 -10.94 14.32
CA THR A 195 -17.85 -10.90 15.77
C THR A 195 -18.26 -9.51 16.25
N ASN A 196 -17.60 -8.45 15.76
CA ASN A 196 -17.90 -7.06 16.12
C ASN A 196 -19.31 -6.60 15.66
N ASN A 197 -19.89 -7.33 14.70
CA ASN A 197 -21.23 -7.09 14.16
C ASN A 197 -22.29 -8.11 14.64
N GLY A 198 -22.00 -8.86 15.69
CA GLY A 198 -22.94 -9.83 16.27
C GLY A 198 -23.20 -11.07 15.42
N ILE A 199 -22.32 -11.37 14.46
CA ILE A 199 -22.37 -12.60 13.65
C ILE A 199 -21.45 -13.62 14.31
N ASN A 200 -21.99 -14.36 15.28
CA ASN A 200 -21.26 -15.39 16.00
C ASN A 200 -20.96 -16.61 15.12
N ASN A 201 -19.93 -17.39 15.49
CA ASN A 201 -19.53 -18.62 14.79
C ASN A 201 -19.33 -18.41 13.28
N TYR A 202 -18.70 -17.30 12.91
CA TYR A 202 -18.42 -17.00 11.51
C TYR A 202 -17.54 -18.09 10.87
N SER A 203 -18.11 -18.74 9.85
CA SER A 203 -17.47 -19.77 9.03
C SER A 203 -17.37 -19.39 7.54
N GLY A 204 -17.74 -18.14 7.20
CA GLY A 204 -17.63 -17.63 5.84
C GLY A 204 -18.73 -18.12 4.89
N THR A 205 -19.88 -18.57 5.42
CA THR A 205 -21.01 -18.98 4.59
C THR A 205 -21.53 -17.82 3.74
N ALA A 206 -22.22 -18.14 2.64
CA ALA A 206 -22.83 -17.14 1.76
C ALA A 206 -23.75 -16.19 2.55
N SER A 207 -24.60 -16.73 3.43
CA SER A 207 -25.50 -15.96 4.27
C SER A 207 -24.77 -14.98 5.19
N GLN A 208 -23.70 -15.42 5.86
CA GLN A 208 -22.88 -14.57 6.74
C GLN A 208 -22.16 -13.48 5.95
N ASN A 209 -21.62 -13.81 4.80
CA ASN A 209 -20.96 -12.85 3.92
C ASN A 209 -21.93 -11.80 3.36
N ILE A 210 -23.15 -12.20 3.00
CA ILE A 210 -24.22 -11.29 2.56
C ILE A 210 -24.63 -10.34 3.69
N LYS A 211 -24.73 -10.81 4.93
CA LYS A 211 -25.03 -9.94 6.09
C LYS A 211 -23.96 -8.87 6.27
N LEU A 212 -22.68 -9.24 6.21
CA LEU A 212 -21.57 -8.28 6.27
C LEU A 212 -21.61 -7.26 5.14
N LEU A 213 -21.87 -7.72 3.91
CA LEU A 213 -21.97 -6.86 2.73
C LEU A 213 -23.13 -5.86 2.86
N ASN A 214 -24.27 -6.31 3.34
CA ASN A 214 -25.44 -5.44 3.53
C ASN A 214 -25.16 -4.36 4.59
N LEU A 215 -24.52 -4.72 5.71
CA LEU A 215 -24.11 -3.75 6.72
C LEU A 215 -23.10 -2.73 6.13
N LEU A 216 -22.16 -3.20 5.31
CA LEU A 216 -21.20 -2.34 4.65
C LEU A 216 -21.86 -1.39 3.64
N LYS A 217 -22.79 -1.89 2.82
CA LYS A 217 -23.59 -1.07 1.89
C LYS A 217 -24.47 -0.03 2.60
N GLN A 218 -24.86 -0.29 3.83
CA GLN A 218 -25.60 0.66 4.65
C GLN A 218 -24.71 1.65 5.43
N GLY A 219 -23.38 1.46 5.44
CA GLY A 219 -22.44 2.21 6.29
C GLY A 219 -22.57 1.87 7.79
N LYS A 220 -23.09 0.69 8.09
CA LYS A 220 -23.35 0.20 9.46
C LYS A 220 -22.45 -0.97 9.87
N LEU A 221 -21.45 -1.30 9.05
CA LEU A 221 -20.50 -2.36 9.38
C LEU A 221 -19.49 -1.81 10.41
N LYS A 222 -19.53 -2.33 11.64
CA LYS A 222 -18.58 -2.02 12.71
C LYS A 222 -17.20 -2.63 12.41
N LYS A 223 -16.16 -1.91 12.81
CA LYS A 223 -14.76 -2.36 12.71
C LYS A 223 -14.42 -3.46 13.68
#